data_98c34c0b2eeace32804d0611d070eca5
#
_entry.id   98c34c0b2eeace32804d0611d070eca5
#
_cell.length_a   1.000
_cell.length_b   1.000
_cell.length_c   1.000
_cell.angle_alpha   90.00
_cell.angle_beta   90.00
_cell.angle_gamma   90.00
#
_symmetry.space_group_name_H-M   'P 1'
#
loop_
_entity.id
_entity.type
_entity.pdbx_description
1 polymer ?
#
loop_
_entity_poly.entity_id
_entity_poly.type
_entity_poly.pdbx_seq_one_letter_code
_entity_poly.pdbx_strand_id
1 'polypeptide(L)'
;MTTAPLERVRLRFTLLDTDANGYVEADDFERLAIRIIKAVAEPVSSPKALAVLEGHRRYWRGLVDDLGADHDGRVALHEYVTHVARPERFDDVIREYAESLALLLDVDDDGFIEHAHFLACMRAVGFHPASVDALFAELDPYGAGKVAVRAWVASIKDFYGSQRTDIPAQRLLAVPSVG
;
A
#
# COMPACT_ATOMS: atom_id res chain seq x y z
N MET A 1 -1.80 6.21 20.57
CA MET A 1 -1.33 5.26 19.52
C MET A 1 -0.14 4.50 20.10
N THR A 2 -0.16 3.17 20.04
CA THR A 2 1.00 2.35 20.43
C THR A 2 2.14 2.51 19.43
N THR A 3 3.36 2.08 19.77
CA THR A 3 4.56 2.28 18.93
C THR A 3 4.40 1.69 17.52
N ALA A 4 3.92 0.46 17.39
CA ALA A 4 3.84 -0.24 16.10
C ALA A 4 2.87 0.39 15.08
N PRO A 5 1.65 0.82 15.44
CA PRO A 5 0.81 1.58 14.51
C PRO A 5 1.47 2.88 14.02
N LEU A 6 2.18 3.59 14.89
CA LEU A 6 2.89 4.80 14.50
C LEU A 6 4.06 4.51 13.54
N GLU A 7 4.77 3.41 13.76
CA GLU A 7 5.83 2.96 12.85
C GLU A 7 5.29 2.62 11.46
N ARG A 8 4.13 1.94 11.37
CA ARG A 8 3.46 1.70 10.09
C ARG A 8 3.08 3.00 9.39
N VAL A 9 2.55 3.97 10.11
CA VAL A 9 2.19 5.29 9.55
C VAL A 9 3.42 6.00 8.99
N ARG A 10 4.53 6.01 9.73
CA ARG A 10 5.80 6.61 9.29
C ARG A 10 6.37 5.90 8.07
N LEU A 11 6.34 4.56 8.06
CA LEU A 11 6.80 3.79 6.92
C LEU A 11 5.96 4.11 5.67
N ARG A 12 4.63 4.14 5.77
CA ARG A 12 3.75 4.52 4.66
C ARG A 12 4.08 5.91 4.12
N PHE A 13 4.25 6.88 5.00
CA PHE A 13 4.63 8.24 4.59
C PHE A 13 5.94 8.22 3.79
N THR A 14 6.97 7.54 4.29
CA THR A 14 8.26 7.41 3.60
C THR A 14 8.14 6.73 2.22
N LEU A 15 7.26 5.73 2.09
CA LEU A 15 7.03 5.03 0.83
C LEU A 15 6.20 5.85 -0.16
N LEU A 16 5.29 6.70 0.34
CA LEU A 16 4.49 7.62 -0.46
C LEU A 16 5.32 8.81 -0.96
N ASP A 17 6.23 9.34 -0.15
CA ASP A 17 7.16 10.41 -0.54
C ASP A 17 8.21 9.86 -1.52
N THR A 18 7.82 9.74 -2.78
CA THR A 18 8.58 9.01 -3.81
C THR A 18 9.83 9.73 -4.29
N ASP A 19 9.94 11.02 -4.06
CA ASP A 19 11.12 11.85 -4.39
C ASP A 19 11.92 12.27 -3.14
N ALA A 20 11.49 11.83 -1.95
CA ALA A 20 12.13 12.08 -0.67
C ALA A 20 12.31 13.58 -0.35
N ASN A 21 11.32 14.41 -0.75
CA ASN A 21 11.35 15.85 -0.48
C ASN A 21 10.79 16.22 0.90
N GLY A 22 10.31 15.23 1.68
CA GLY A 22 9.75 15.40 3.02
C GLY A 22 8.26 15.71 3.05
N TYR A 23 7.60 15.70 1.90
CA TYR A 23 6.17 15.91 1.74
C TYR A 23 5.57 14.82 0.87
N VAL A 24 4.28 14.58 1.02
CA VAL A 24 3.49 13.76 0.10
C VAL A 24 2.62 14.68 -0.74
N GLU A 25 2.65 14.49 -2.06
CA GLU A 25 1.99 15.33 -3.07
C GLU A 25 1.23 14.46 -4.08
N ALA A 26 0.38 15.08 -4.91
CA ALA A 26 -0.38 14.36 -5.94
C ALA A 26 0.52 13.57 -6.89
N ASP A 27 1.64 14.16 -7.29
CA ASP A 27 2.60 13.54 -8.21
C ASP A 27 3.27 12.29 -7.63
N ASP A 28 3.38 12.18 -6.31
CA ASP A 28 3.90 10.98 -5.64
C ASP A 28 2.98 9.78 -5.87
N PHE A 29 1.68 9.99 -5.74
CA PHE A 29 0.69 8.95 -6.00
C PHE A 29 0.69 8.50 -7.47
N GLU A 30 0.82 9.43 -8.42
CA GLU A 30 0.93 9.11 -9.84
C GLU A 30 2.20 8.31 -10.13
N ARG A 31 3.36 8.77 -9.62
CA ARG A 31 4.64 8.09 -9.80
C ARG A 31 4.62 6.68 -9.21
N LEU A 32 4.05 6.52 -8.02
CA LEU A 32 3.94 5.21 -7.35
C LEU A 32 3.05 4.26 -8.15
N ALA A 33 1.87 4.70 -8.57
CA ALA A 33 0.95 3.89 -9.38
C ALA A 33 1.61 3.40 -10.68
N ILE A 34 2.24 4.31 -11.43
CA ILE A 34 2.94 3.98 -12.68
C ILE A 34 4.08 3.00 -12.43
N ARG A 35 4.85 3.18 -11.35
CA ARG A 35 5.96 2.29 -10.99
C ARG A 35 5.47 0.87 -10.70
N ILE A 36 4.36 0.72 -9.98
CA ILE A 36 3.73 -0.57 -9.70
C ILE A 36 3.23 -1.23 -10.98
N ILE A 37 2.48 -0.51 -11.81
CA ILE A 37 1.93 -1.03 -13.09
C ILE A 37 3.06 -1.55 -13.99
N LYS A 38 4.14 -0.79 -14.13
CA LYS A 38 5.31 -1.21 -14.91
C LYS A 38 6.03 -2.43 -14.33
N ALA A 39 6.10 -2.53 -13.01
CA ALA A 39 6.79 -3.63 -12.34
C ALA A 39 6.14 -5.00 -12.62
N VAL A 40 4.83 -5.02 -12.84
CA VAL A 40 4.08 -6.24 -13.20
C VAL A 40 3.84 -6.37 -14.70
N ALA A 41 4.49 -5.52 -15.51
CA ALA A 41 4.42 -5.51 -16.97
C ALA A 41 2.98 -5.34 -17.52
N GLU A 42 2.09 -4.72 -16.76
CA GLU A 42 0.73 -4.43 -17.21
C GLU A 42 0.73 -3.23 -18.16
N PRO A 43 -0.01 -3.27 -19.28
CA PRO A 43 -0.18 -2.09 -20.13
C PRO A 43 -0.84 -0.93 -19.37
N VAL A 44 -0.25 0.26 -19.44
CA VAL A 44 -0.76 1.44 -18.70
C VAL A 44 -2.17 1.88 -19.10
N SER A 45 -2.65 1.43 -20.26
CA SER A 45 -4.01 1.69 -20.76
C SER A 45 -5.01 0.58 -20.45
N SER A 46 -4.58 -0.48 -19.78
CA SER A 46 -5.50 -1.57 -19.43
C SER A 46 -6.52 -1.14 -18.38
N PRO A 47 -7.69 -1.79 -18.31
CA PRO A 47 -8.66 -1.51 -17.27
C PRO A 47 -8.10 -1.66 -15.85
N LYS A 48 -7.25 -2.68 -15.60
CA LYS A 48 -6.60 -2.91 -14.30
C LYS A 48 -5.64 -1.78 -13.94
N ALA A 49 -4.81 -1.33 -14.90
CA ALA A 49 -3.89 -0.21 -14.69
C ALA A 49 -4.63 1.11 -14.42
N LEU A 50 -5.70 1.38 -15.18
CA LEU A 50 -6.53 2.58 -14.98
C LEU A 50 -7.23 2.57 -13.60
N ALA A 51 -7.68 1.41 -13.12
CA ALA A 51 -8.25 1.27 -11.79
C ALA A 51 -7.21 1.56 -10.69
N VAL A 52 -5.97 1.13 -10.85
CA VAL A 52 -4.88 1.43 -9.91
C VAL A 52 -4.56 2.92 -9.89
N LEU A 53 -4.47 3.57 -11.05
CA LEU A 53 -4.28 5.02 -11.15
C LEU A 53 -5.41 5.77 -10.43
N GLU A 54 -6.66 5.40 -10.69
CA GLU A 54 -7.81 6.06 -10.05
C GLU A 54 -7.86 5.80 -8.55
N GLY A 55 -7.52 4.59 -8.08
CA GLY A 55 -7.42 4.26 -6.65
C GLY A 55 -6.39 5.14 -5.93
N HIS A 56 -5.23 5.38 -6.55
CA HIS A 56 -4.20 6.27 -6.00
C HIS A 56 -4.66 7.73 -5.98
N ARG A 57 -5.27 8.22 -7.07
CA ARG A 57 -5.82 9.58 -7.14
C ARG A 57 -6.92 9.81 -6.11
N ARG A 58 -7.78 8.82 -5.91
CA ARG A 58 -8.83 8.88 -4.91
C ARG A 58 -8.29 8.89 -3.49
N TYR A 59 -7.24 8.11 -3.23
CA TYR A 59 -6.55 8.17 -1.94
C TYR A 59 -6.00 9.58 -1.68
N TRP A 60 -5.29 10.16 -2.64
CA TRP A 60 -4.79 11.53 -2.55
C TRP A 60 -5.91 12.55 -2.29
N ARG A 61 -6.97 12.54 -3.10
CA ARG A 61 -8.13 13.44 -2.91
C ARG A 61 -8.72 13.31 -1.51
N GLY A 62 -8.96 12.10 -1.05
CA GLY A 62 -9.49 11.86 0.30
C GLY A 62 -8.58 12.37 1.41
N LEU A 63 -7.25 12.27 1.24
CA LEU A 63 -6.28 12.82 2.18
C LEU A 63 -6.37 14.36 2.25
N VAL A 64 -6.41 15.03 1.11
CA VAL A 64 -6.48 16.50 1.03
C VAL A 64 -7.83 17.03 1.50
N ASP A 65 -8.93 16.36 1.14
CA ASP A 65 -10.28 16.75 1.56
C ASP A 65 -10.43 16.71 3.09
N ASP A 66 -9.78 15.77 3.76
CA ASP A 66 -9.81 15.69 5.24
C ASP A 66 -8.95 16.79 5.90
N LEU A 67 -7.91 17.27 5.23
CA LEU A 67 -7.05 18.35 5.74
C LEU A 67 -7.67 19.75 5.59
N GLY A 68 -8.64 19.89 4.68
CA GLY A 68 -9.42 21.12 4.50
C GLY A 68 -8.99 21.98 3.30
N ALA A 69 -9.85 22.98 2.98
CA ALA A 69 -9.78 23.76 1.74
C ALA A 69 -8.55 24.68 1.61
N ASP A 70 -7.88 25.00 2.70
CA ASP A 70 -6.70 25.91 2.71
C ASP A 70 -5.38 25.16 2.53
N HIS A 71 -5.45 23.85 2.26
CA HIS A 71 -4.27 23.02 2.12
C HIS A 71 -3.53 23.34 0.81
N ASP A 72 -2.22 23.57 0.91
CA ASP A 72 -1.36 23.98 -0.21
C ASP A 72 -0.98 22.86 -1.20
N GLY A 73 -1.56 21.67 -1.04
CA GLY A 73 -1.26 20.51 -1.87
C GLY A 73 0.00 19.74 -1.47
N ARG A 74 0.54 20.03 -0.27
CA ARG A 74 1.70 19.35 0.33
C ARG A 74 1.34 18.83 1.69
N VAL A 75 1.48 17.53 1.93
CA VAL A 75 1.16 16.90 3.21
C VAL A 75 2.45 16.53 3.92
N ALA A 76 2.71 17.19 5.05
CA ALA A 76 3.84 16.87 5.92
C ALA A 76 3.54 15.63 6.79
N LEU A 77 4.58 15.00 7.33
CA LEU A 77 4.42 13.80 8.18
C LEU A 77 3.45 14.00 9.35
N HIS A 78 3.51 15.15 10.03
CA HIS A 78 2.65 15.39 11.19
C HIS A 78 1.16 15.53 10.82
N GLU A 79 0.86 16.09 9.64
CA GLU A 79 -0.49 16.16 9.10
C GLU A 79 -0.99 14.79 8.69
N TYR A 80 -0.14 14.01 8.01
CA TYR A 80 -0.44 12.64 7.63
C TYR A 80 -0.75 11.75 8.84
N VAL A 81 0.06 11.85 9.91
CA VAL A 81 -0.17 11.12 11.17
C VAL A 81 -1.52 11.51 11.80
N THR A 82 -1.86 12.79 11.80
CA THR A 82 -3.14 13.28 12.35
C THR A 82 -4.33 12.76 11.56
N HIS A 83 -4.20 12.73 10.22
CA HIS A 83 -5.23 12.25 9.32
C HIS A 83 -5.51 10.75 9.50
N VAL A 84 -4.47 9.91 9.47
CA VAL A 84 -4.63 8.44 9.59
C VAL A 84 -5.01 7.97 11.00
N ALA A 85 -5.05 8.87 11.98
CA ALA A 85 -5.60 8.58 13.30
C ALA A 85 -7.15 8.43 13.31
N ARG A 86 -7.81 8.69 12.17
CA ARG A 86 -9.26 8.59 11.99
C ARG A 86 -9.63 7.57 10.90
N PRO A 87 -9.36 6.28 11.12
CA PRO A 87 -9.49 5.24 10.08
C PRO A 87 -10.91 5.09 9.52
N GLU A 88 -11.94 5.37 10.31
CA GLU A 88 -13.35 5.24 9.91
C GLU A 88 -13.75 6.14 8.74
N ARG A 89 -13.06 7.24 8.51
CA ARG A 89 -13.31 8.14 7.38
C ARG A 89 -12.68 7.67 6.07
N PHE A 90 -11.78 6.70 6.16
CA PHE A 90 -10.93 6.27 5.07
C PHE A 90 -11.15 4.82 4.63
N ASP A 91 -12.01 4.06 5.31
CA ASP A 91 -12.17 2.63 5.05
C ASP A 91 -12.56 2.34 3.59
N ASP A 92 -13.47 3.13 3.01
CA ASP A 92 -13.88 2.97 1.62
C ASP A 92 -12.75 3.28 0.63
N VAL A 93 -12.00 4.35 0.88
CA VAL A 93 -10.87 4.75 0.05
C VAL A 93 -9.76 3.71 0.08
N ILE A 94 -9.40 3.22 1.28
CA ILE A 94 -8.39 2.18 1.44
C ILE A 94 -8.86 0.85 0.84
N ARG A 95 -10.13 0.52 0.96
CA ARG A 95 -10.69 -0.68 0.33
C ARG A 95 -10.53 -0.63 -1.20
N GLU A 96 -10.95 0.45 -1.86
CA GLU A 96 -10.80 0.59 -3.31
C GLU A 96 -9.35 0.58 -3.76
N TYR A 97 -8.47 1.26 -3.01
CA TYR A 97 -7.04 1.22 -3.23
C TYR A 97 -6.50 -0.22 -3.16
N ALA A 98 -6.85 -0.97 -2.11
CA ALA A 98 -6.42 -2.34 -1.91
C ALA A 98 -6.97 -3.29 -2.98
N GLU A 99 -8.26 -3.17 -3.31
CA GLU A 99 -8.92 -3.99 -4.34
C GLU A 99 -8.30 -3.75 -5.72
N SER A 100 -8.04 -2.50 -6.09
CA SER A 100 -7.42 -2.19 -7.39
C SER A 100 -6.02 -2.79 -7.53
N LEU A 101 -5.21 -2.73 -6.47
CA LEU A 101 -3.90 -3.36 -6.44
C LEU A 101 -3.98 -4.89 -6.53
N ALA A 102 -4.89 -5.49 -5.77
CA ALA A 102 -5.06 -6.94 -5.77
C ALA A 102 -5.51 -7.46 -7.13
N LEU A 103 -6.44 -6.78 -7.80
CA LEU A 103 -6.89 -7.13 -9.15
C LEU A 103 -5.80 -6.92 -10.20
N LEU A 104 -4.92 -5.95 -10.03
CA LEU A 104 -3.75 -5.78 -10.91
C LEU A 104 -2.83 -7.00 -10.85
N LEU A 105 -2.62 -7.56 -9.67
CA LEU A 105 -1.69 -8.66 -9.43
C LEU A 105 -2.29 -10.04 -9.72
N ASP A 106 -3.60 -10.17 -9.73
CA ASP A 106 -4.35 -11.34 -10.19
C ASP A 106 -4.42 -11.28 -11.73
N VAL A 107 -3.33 -11.71 -12.37
CA VAL A 107 -3.11 -11.49 -13.82
C VAL A 107 -4.07 -12.32 -14.68
N ASP A 108 -4.39 -13.53 -14.26
CA ASP A 108 -5.25 -14.47 -14.97
C ASP A 108 -6.69 -14.56 -14.43
N ASP A 109 -7.03 -13.70 -13.48
CA ASP A 109 -8.36 -13.59 -12.87
C ASP A 109 -8.83 -14.89 -12.17
N ASP A 110 -7.89 -15.66 -11.60
CA ASP A 110 -8.19 -16.90 -10.88
C ASP A 110 -8.51 -16.69 -9.38
N GLY A 111 -8.41 -15.45 -8.91
CA GLY A 111 -8.65 -15.05 -7.52
C GLY A 111 -7.42 -15.20 -6.62
N PHE A 112 -6.24 -15.43 -7.22
CA PHE A 112 -4.98 -15.58 -6.51
C PHE A 112 -3.88 -14.70 -7.11
N ILE A 113 -2.86 -14.44 -6.30
CA ILE A 113 -1.68 -13.65 -6.65
C ILE A 113 -0.46 -14.53 -6.47
N GLU A 114 0.28 -14.77 -7.54
CA GLU A 114 1.52 -15.53 -7.51
C GLU A 114 2.64 -14.73 -6.83
N HIS A 115 3.57 -15.45 -6.20
CA HIS A 115 4.71 -14.86 -5.49
C HIS A 115 5.49 -13.84 -6.34
N ALA A 116 5.71 -14.13 -7.62
CA ALA A 116 6.48 -13.25 -8.51
C ALA A 116 5.81 -11.87 -8.67
N HIS A 117 4.50 -11.83 -8.90
CA HIS A 117 3.74 -10.58 -9.05
C HIS A 117 3.65 -9.82 -7.71
N PHE A 118 3.40 -10.56 -6.61
CA PHE A 118 3.40 -10.00 -5.27
C PHE A 118 4.73 -9.31 -4.94
N LEU A 119 5.84 -10.02 -5.13
CA LEU A 119 7.19 -9.50 -4.88
C LEU A 119 7.50 -8.29 -5.78
N ALA A 120 7.16 -8.35 -7.07
CA ALA A 120 7.40 -7.23 -7.99
C ALA A 120 6.67 -5.95 -7.56
N CYS A 121 5.40 -6.06 -7.20
CA CYS A 121 4.60 -4.95 -6.69
C CYS A 121 5.19 -4.37 -5.40
N MET A 122 5.43 -5.20 -4.41
CA MET A 122 5.89 -4.76 -3.09
C MET A 122 7.28 -4.12 -3.15
N ARG A 123 8.17 -4.61 -4.02
CA ARG A 123 9.47 -3.96 -4.31
C ARG A 123 9.29 -2.62 -5.01
N ALA A 124 8.34 -2.51 -5.94
CA ALA A 124 8.02 -1.26 -6.61
C ALA A 124 7.48 -0.20 -5.62
N VAL A 125 6.74 -0.62 -4.60
CA VAL A 125 6.33 0.25 -3.49
C VAL A 125 7.53 0.70 -2.67
N GLY A 126 8.56 -0.13 -2.52
CA GLY A 126 9.79 0.18 -1.79
C GLY A 126 10.04 -0.69 -0.55
N PHE A 127 9.26 -1.76 -0.36
CA PHE A 127 9.48 -2.69 0.74
C PHE A 127 10.73 -3.56 0.52
N HIS A 128 11.38 -3.93 1.62
CA HIS A 128 12.54 -4.82 1.55
C HIS A 128 12.12 -6.24 1.17
N PRO A 129 12.81 -6.90 0.21
CA PRO A 129 12.43 -8.24 -0.28
C PRO A 129 12.24 -9.29 0.80
N ALA A 130 13.15 -9.37 1.79
CA ALA A 130 13.03 -10.34 2.87
C ALA A 130 11.79 -10.13 3.75
N SER A 131 11.36 -8.88 3.96
CA SER A 131 10.12 -8.55 4.67
C SER A 131 8.88 -8.93 3.87
N VAL A 132 8.95 -8.77 2.54
CA VAL A 132 7.91 -9.17 1.61
C VAL A 132 7.76 -10.69 1.57
N ASP A 133 8.86 -11.43 1.50
CA ASP A 133 8.85 -12.89 1.54
C ASP A 133 8.27 -13.43 2.86
N ALA A 134 8.61 -12.79 3.98
CA ALA A 134 8.05 -13.14 5.29
C ALA A 134 6.54 -12.88 5.37
N LEU A 135 6.05 -11.78 4.81
CA LEU A 135 4.62 -11.51 4.71
C LEU A 135 3.94 -12.52 3.78
N PHE A 136 4.52 -12.79 2.63
CA PHE A 136 3.96 -13.75 1.67
C PHE A 136 3.80 -15.14 2.30
N ALA A 137 4.83 -15.62 2.99
CA ALA A 137 4.78 -16.91 3.69
C ALA A 137 3.68 -16.98 4.77
N GLU A 138 3.39 -15.88 5.42
CA GLU A 138 2.31 -15.80 6.42
C GLU A 138 0.92 -15.80 5.79
N LEU A 139 0.78 -15.22 4.58
CA LEU A 139 -0.46 -15.21 3.80
C LEU A 139 -0.68 -16.49 2.98
N ASP A 140 0.36 -17.30 2.80
CA ASP A 140 0.35 -18.60 2.12
C ASP A 140 0.73 -19.75 3.09
N PRO A 141 -0.10 -20.04 4.09
CA PRO A 141 0.25 -20.99 5.17
C PRO A 141 0.40 -22.44 4.67
N TYR A 142 -0.09 -22.75 3.49
CA TYR A 142 0.00 -24.08 2.89
C TYR A 142 1.13 -24.23 1.88
N GLY A 143 1.90 -23.16 1.62
CA GLY A 143 3.01 -23.20 0.66
C GLY A 143 2.57 -23.45 -0.78
N ALA A 144 1.40 -22.94 -1.17
CA ALA A 144 0.86 -23.08 -2.52
C ALA A 144 1.58 -22.21 -3.56
N GLY A 145 2.43 -21.28 -3.13
CA GLY A 145 3.12 -20.31 -3.98
C GLY A 145 2.23 -19.16 -4.46
N LYS A 146 1.04 -19.01 -3.87
CA LYS A 146 0.09 -17.98 -4.21
C LYS A 146 -0.77 -17.55 -3.02
N VAL A 147 -1.22 -16.31 -3.04
CA VAL A 147 -2.02 -15.68 -2.00
C VAL A 147 -3.40 -15.34 -2.54
N ALA A 148 -4.46 -15.66 -1.81
CA ALA A 148 -5.81 -15.27 -2.21
C ALA A 148 -5.95 -13.74 -2.23
N VAL A 149 -6.56 -13.19 -3.28
CA VAL A 149 -6.85 -11.75 -3.45
C VAL A 149 -7.48 -11.16 -2.17
N ARG A 150 -8.51 -11.85 -1.62
CA ARG A 150 -9.19 -11.41 -0.39
C ARG A 150 -8.27 -11.33 0.82
N ALA A 151 -7.30 -12.24 0.94
CA ALA A 151 -6.37 -12.25 2.06
C ALA A 151 -5.42 -11.06 2.00
N TRP A 152 -4.95 -10.72 0.81
CA TRP A 152 -4.08 -9.57 0.64
C TRP A 152 -4.84 -8.24 0.80
N VAL A 153 -6.05 -8.12 0.26
CA VAL A 153 -6.91 -6.94 0.51
C VAL A 153 -7.11 -6.72 2.01
N ALA A 154 -7.42 -7.78 2.76
CA ALA A 154 -7.56 -7.70 4.21
C ALA A 154 -6.23 -7.27 4.89
N SER A 155 -5.09 -7.81 4.45
CA SER A 155 -3.77 -7.44 4.97
C SER A 155 -3.43 -5.97 4.69
N ILE A 156 -3.76 -5.44 3.52
CA ILE A 156 -3.60 -4.01 3.22
C ILE A 156 -4.47 -3.18 4.15
N LYS A 157 -5.75 -3.51 4.30
CA LYS A 157 -6.65 -2.78 5.21
C LYS A 157 -6.13 -2.78 6.64
N ASP A 158 -5.64 -3.91 7.13
CA ASP A 158 -5.03 -4.01 8.46
C ASP A 158 -3.78 -3.14 8.60
N PHE A 159 -2.92 -3.12 7.57
CA PHE A 159 -1.72 -2.29 7.57
C PHE A 159 -2.06 -0.80 7.66
N TYR A 160 -3.14 -0.36 7.03
CA TYR A 160 -3.58 1.03 7.03
C TYR A 160 -4.43 1.43 8.24
N GLY A 161 -5.32 0.56 8.72
CA GLY A 161 -6.35 0.93 9.69
C GLY A 161 -6.24 0.28 11.06
N SER A 162 -5.56 -0.87 11.17
CA SER A 162 -5.54 -1.63 12.42
C SER A 162 -4.66 -0.98 13.50
N GLN A 163 -5.18 -0.95 14.72
CA GLN A 163 -4.38 -0.62 15.93
C GLN A 163 -3.67 -1.86 16.50
N ARG A 164 -3.92 -3.05 15.95
CA ARG A 164 -3.33 -4.31 16.39
C ARG A 164 -1.86 -4.42 15.96
N THR A 165 -1.10 -5.20 16.71
CA THR A 165 0.32 -5.51 16.43
C THR A 165 0.53 -6.96 15.97
N ASP A 166 -0.47 -7.80 16.14
CA ASP A 166 -0.49 -9.22 15.78
C ASP A 166 -1.09 -9.47 14.39
N ILE A 167 -0.79 -8.61 13.44
CA ILE A 167 -1.25 -8.70 12.05
C ILE A 167 -0.12 -9.18 11.13
N PRO A 168 -0.42 -9.93 10.04
CA PRO A 168 0.60 -10.38 9.08
C PRO A 168 1.46 -9.25 8.55
N ALA A 169 0.85 -8.13 8.20
CA ALA A 169 1.53 -6.95 7.66
C ALA A 169 2.56 -6.31 8.61
N GLN A 170 2.60 -6.71 9.89
CA GLN A 170 3.64 -6.29 10.83
C GLN A 170 5.04 -6.75 10.37
N ARG A 171 5.13 -7.83 9.59
CA ARG A 171 6.37 -8.32 8.96
C ARG A 171 7.07 -7.26 8.10
N LEU A 172 6.30 -6.33 7.54
CA LEU A 172 6.84 -5.25 6.70
C LEU A 172 7.67 -4.21 7.47
N LEU A 173 7.51 -4.15 8.79
CA LEU A 173 8.31 -3.27 9.67
C LEU A 173 9.65 -3.91 10.08
N ALA A 174 9.80 -5.22 9.91
CA ALA A 174 11.04 -5.90 10.26
C ALA A 174 12.16 -5.45 9.31
N VAL A 175 13.15 -4.74 9.83
CA VAL A 175 14.39 -4.49 9.10
C VAL A 175 15.20 -5.78 9.19
N PRO A 176 15.61 -6.41 8.06
CA PRO A 176 16.46 -7.57 8.11
C PRO A 176 17.75 -7.22 8.86
N SER A 177 18.07 -8.00 9.87
CA SER A 177 19.39 -7.88 10.53
C SER A 177 20.45 -8.09 9.47
N VAL A 178 21.27 -7.06 9.25
CA VAL A 178 22.48 -7.19 8.42
C VAL A 178 23.39 -8.14 9.20
N GLY A 179 23.44 -9.40 8.74
CA GLY A 179 24.39 -10.39 9.23
C GLY A 179 25.74 -10.18 8.57
#